data_5378d31ca30866b492cb311caa0a6b0d
#
_entry.id   5378d31ca30866b492cb311caa0a6b0d
#
_cell.length_a   1.000
_cell.length_b   1.000
_cell.length_c   1.000
_cell.angle_alpha   90.00
_cell.angle_beta   90.00
_cell.angle_gamma   90.00
#
_symmetry.space_group_name_H-M   'P 1'
#
loop_
_entity.id
_entity.type
_entity.pdbx_description
1 polymer ?
#
loop_
_entity_poly.entity_id
_entity_poly.type
_entity_poly.pdbx_seq_one_letter_code
_entity_poly.pdbx_strand_id
1 'polypeptide(L)'
;MEHPVDEVKNTPETAESEARAEEKNEKKKPKRPEAELRELKKQLEAARTEAESANDKYLRMMAEYDNFRKRTAKEKEGVYADAYADCIENILPVLDNLSRAAGSENFEAVKKGLEMTAKAFEDALSKMGITEIETKTFDPNLHNAVMHVEDENYGDGEIVEVFQKGYRKGDKIIRYAMVKVAN
;
A
#
# COMPACT_ATOMS: atom_id res chain seq x y z
N MET A 1 -9.01 77.66 50.20
CA MET A 1 -10.41 78.00 49.87
C MET A 1 -11.21 76.71 50.09
N GLU A 2 -11.98 76.79 51.18
CA GLU A 2 -12.71 75.75 51.84
C GLU A 2 -13.93 75.32 51.00
N HIS A 3 -14.23 74.03 50.99
CA HIS A 3 -15.50 73.50 50.56
C HIS A 3 -16.34 73.13 51.79
N PRO A 4 -17.60 73.45 51.84
CA PRO A 4 -18.48 72.98 52.89
C PRO A 4 -19.04 71.60 52.54
N VAL A 5 -19.05 70.72 53.55
CA VAL A 5 -19.69 69.41 53.58
C VAL A 5 -21.17 69.58 53.83
N ASP A 6 -22.04 69.11 52.93
CA ASP A 6 -23.48 69.00 53.19
C ASP A 6 -23.79 67.62 53.84
N GLU A 7 -24.22 67.70 55.13
CA GLU A 7 -24.73 66.55 55.86
C GLU A 7 -26.14 66.18 55.35
N VAL A 8 -26.27 65.06 54.75
CA VAL A 8 -27.55 64.42 54.44
C VAL A 8 -28.04 63.65 55.66
N LYS A 9 -29.04 64.20 56.34
CA LYS A 9 -29.74 63.56 57.44
C LYS A 9 -30.42 62.27 56.98
N ASN A 10 -30.00 61.16 57.53
CA ASN A 10 -30.60 59.85 57.38
C ASN A 10 -31.90 59.81 58.26
N THR A 11 -33.04 59.73 57.64
CA THR A 11 -34.32 59.56 58.34
C THR A 11 -34.73 58.08 58.35
N PRO A 12 -35.35 57.55 59.40
CA PRO A 12 -35.57 56.08 59.55
C PRO A 12 -36.57 55.49 58.56
N GLU A 13 -37.24 56.25 57.74
CA GLU A 13 -38.17 55.73 56.72
C GLU A 13 -37.54 55.18 55.50
N THR A 14 -36.25 55.50 55.17
CA THR A 14 -35.51 54.95 54.05
C THR A 14 -34.91 53.56 54.32
N ALA A 15 -34.60 53.26 55.59
CA ALA A 15 -34.02 51.94 55.97
C ALA A 15 -35.06 50.81 55.90
N GLU A 16 -36.31 51.02 56.18
CA GLU A 16 -37.40 50.04 56.10
C GLU A 16 -37.78 49.70 54.60
N SER A 17 -37.65 50.68 53.71
CA SER A 17 -37.97 50.50 52.30
C SER A 17 -36.87 49.69 51.56
N GLU A 18 -35.60 49.89 51.93
CA GLU A 18 -34.48 49.15 51.36
C GLU A 18 -34.42 47.70 51.86
N ALA A 19 -34.67 47.50 53.19
CA ALA A 19 -34.73 46.12 53.73
C ALA A 19 -35.88 45.27 53.10
N ARG A 20 -37.04 45.97 52.80
CA ARG A 20 -38.18 45.28 52.13
C ARG A 20 -37.96 45.01 50.64
N ALA A 21 -37.08 45.79 49.98
CA ALA A 21 -36.69 45.58 48.60
C ALA A 21 -35.63 44.41 48.46
N GLU A 22 -34.71 44.30 49.41
CA GLU A 22 -33.74 43.19 49.46
C GLU A 22 -34.42 41.86 49.82
N GLU A 23 -35.37 41.82 50.78
CA GLU A 23 -36.10 40.58 51.11
C GLU A 23 -37.01 40.08 49.97
N LYS A 24 -37.48 40.98 49.09
CA LYS A 24 -38.22 40.58 47.86
C LYS A 24 -37.33 40.15 46.74
N ASN A 25 -36.04 40.51 46.70
CA ASN A 25 -35.15 40.16 45.70
C ASN A 25 -34.48 38.80 45.99
N GLU A 26 -34.33 38.39 47.25
CA GLU A 26 -33.81 37.04 47.61
C GLU A 26 -34.83 35.92 47.32
N LYS A 27 -36.14 36.21 47.23
CA LYS A 27 -37.18 35.20 46.92
C LYS A 27 -37.36 34.93 45.40
N LYS A 28 -36.59 35.55 44.50
CA LYS A 28 -36.65 35.40 43.08
C LYS A 28 -35.36 34.86 42.47
N LYS A 29 -34.59 34.03 43.18
CA LYS A 29 -33.56 33.20 42.52
C LYS A 29 -34.26 32.08 41.73
N PRO A 30 -34.09 32.02 40.41
CA PRO A 30 -34.79 31.02 39.60
C PRO A 30 -34.26 29.63 39.96
N LYS A 31 -35.14 28.72 40.32
CA LYS A 31 -34.85 27.27 40.53
C LYS A 31 -34.38 26.53 39.27
N ARG A 32 -34.05 27.27 38.21
CA ARG A 32 -33.58 26.75 36.91
C ARG A 32 -32.10 26.27 36.87
N PRO A 33 -31.11 26.86 37.57
CA PRO A 33 -29.72 26.49 37.38
C PRO A 33 -29.36 25.12 37.95
N GLU A 34 -30.06 24.61 38.95
CA GLU A 34 -29.75 23.27 39.50
C GLU A 34 -30.23 22.10 38.63
N ALA A 35 -31.35 22.25 37.95
CA ALA A 35 -31.85 21.23 37.02
C ALA A 35 -30.99 21.18 35.75
N GLU A 36 -30.59 22.34 35.22
CA GLU A 36 -29.67 22.46 34.09
C GLU A 36 -28.28 21.90 34.43
N LEU A 37 -27.78 22.15 35.63
CA LEU A 37 -26.49 21.64 36.12
C LEU A 37 -26.52 20.12 36.28
N ARG A 38 -27.63 19.53 36.69
CA ARG A 38 -27.82 18.09 36.80
C ARG A 38 -27.86 17.44 35.40
N GLU A 39 -28.55 18.04 34.47
CA GLU A 39 -28.63 17.54 33.09
C GLU A 39 -27.29 17.66 32.38
N LEU A 40 -26.56 18.75 32.52
CA LEU A 40 -25.20 18.92 32.01
C LEU A 40 -24.21 17.88 32.59
N LYS A 41 -24.32 17.62 33.90
CA LYS A 41 -23.47 16.58 34.53
C LYS A 41 -23.77 15.20 33.96
N LYS A 42 -25.05 14.88 33.74
CA LYS A 42 -25.47 13.61 33.16
C LYS A 42 -24.99 13.46 31.71
N GLN A 43 -25.07 14.52 30.91
CA GLN A 43 -24.55 14.54 29.54
C GLN A 43 -23.03 14.41 29.52
N LEU A 44 -22.33 15.06 30.44
CA LEU A 44 -20.88 14.94 30.56
C LEU A 44 -20.44 13.54 30.97
N GLU A 45 -21.14 12.85 31.85
CA GLU A 45 -20.87 11.46 32.24
C GLU A 45 -21.16 10.50 31.09
N ALA A 46 -22.26 10.71 30.37
CA ALA A 46 -22.58 9.91 29.18
C ALA A 46 -21.52 10.10 28.08
N ALA A 47 -21.10 11.33 27.81
CA ALA A 47 -20.05 11.63 26.83
C ALA A 47 -18.69 11.03 27.25
N ARG A 48 -18.36 11.02 28.54
CA ARG A 48 -17.13 10.39 29.05
C ARG A 48 -17.17 8.88 28.87
N THR A 49 -18.25 8.20 29.22
CA THR A 49 -18.38 6.75 29.06
C THR A 49 -18.36 6.35 27.59
N GLU A 50 -18.94 7.16 26.70
CA GLU A 50 -18.87 6.93 25.26
C GLU A 50 -17.43 7.13 24.74
N ALA A 51 -16.74 8.18 25.18
CA ALA A 51 -15.35 8.43 24.82
C ALA A 51 -14.40 7.31 25.31
N GLU A 52 -14.58 6.82 26.54
CA GLU A 52 -13.81 5.69 27.07
C GLU A 52 -14.08 4.40 26.26
N SER A 53 -15.35 4.10 25.97
CA SER A 53 -15.71 2.95 25.13
C SER A 53 -15.14 3.06 23.71
N ALA A 54 -15.16 4.25 23.12
CA ALA A 54 -14.57 4.49 21.80
C ALA A 54 -13.04 4.33 21.84
N ASN A 55 -12.39 4.82 22.89
CA ASN A 55 -10.95 4.68 23.09
C ASN A 55 -10.53 3.22 23.27
N ASP A 56 -11.29 2.45 24.06
CA ASP A 56 -11.03 1.01 24.23
C ASP A 56 -11.15 0.22 22.91
N LYS A 57 -12.19 0.55 22.13
CA LYS A 57 -12.36 -0.04 20.79
C LYS A 57 -11.22 0.34 19.87
N TYR A 58 -10.78 1.58 19.92
CA TYR A 58 -9.64 2.07 19.12
C TYR A 58 -8.34 1.35 19.50
N LEU A 59 -8.03 1.23 20.78
CA LEU A 59 -6.83 0.54 21.26
C LEU A 59 -6.83 -0.94 20.85
N ARG A 60 -7.99 -1.61 20.96
CA ARG A 60 -8.14 -2.99 20.51
C ARG A 60 -7.92 -3.11 19.00
N MET A 61 -8.54 -2.24 18.21
CA MET A 61 -8.37 -2.23 16.75
C MET A 61 -6.93 -1.96 16.33
N MET A 62 -6.22 -1.05 17.04
CA MET A 62 -4.80 -0.81 16.82
C MET A 62 -3.96 -2.06 17.07
N ALA A 63 -4.22 -2.76 18.17
CA ALA A 63 -3.51 -4.01 18.49
C ALA A 63 -3.78 -5.13 17.45
N GLU A 64 -5.03 -5.27 17.02
CA GLU A 64 -5.42 -6.21 15.97
C GLU A 64 -4.78 -5.86 14.62
N TYR A 65 -4.74 -4.57 14.27
CA TYR A 65 -4.08 -4.09 13.05
C TYR A 65 -2.57 -4.35 13.05
N ASP A 66 -1.89 -4.12 14.19
CA ASP A 66 -0.46 -4.43 14.32
C ASP A 66 -0.18 -5.92 14.17
N ASN A 67 -1.02 -6.76 14.76
CA ASN A 67 -0.93 -8.21 14.61
C ASN A 67 -1.19 -8.65 13.17
N PHE A 68 -2.20 -8.09 12.53
CA PHE A 68 -2.50 -8.33 11.12
C PHE A 68 -1.30 -7.93 10.23
N ARG A 69 -0.73 -6.75 10.44
CA ARG A 69 0.42 -6.27 9.67
C ARG A 69 1.64 -7.18 9.79
N LYS A 70 1.95 -7.62 11.02
CA LYS A 70 3.05 -8.57 11.27
C LYS A 70 2.80 -9.93 10.61
N ARG A 71 1.57 -10.44 10.70
CA ARG A 71 1.21 -11.69 10.06
C ARG A 71 1.31 -11.60 8.54
N THR A 72 0.72 -10.57 7.94
CA THR A 72 0.74 -10.36 6.48
C THR A 72 2.17 -10.18 5.93
N ALA A 73 3.06 -9.53 6.70
CA ALA A 73 4.47 -9.43 6.32
C ALA A 73 5.14 -10.81 6.26
N LYS A 74 4.92 -11.66 7.28
CA LYS A 74 5.41 -13.05 7.30
C LYS A 74 4.82 -13.91 6.18
N GLU A 75 3.51 -13.79 5.95
CA GLU A 75 2.83 -14.53 4.87
C GLU A 75 3.41 -14.14 3.50
N LYS A 76 3.65 -12.84 3.25
CA LYS A 76 4.29 -12.39 2.01
C LYS A 76 5.70 -12.96 1.85
N GLU A 77 6.49 -12.97 2.92
CA GLU A 77 7.85 -13.54 2.90
C GLU A 77 7.81 -15.04 2.56
N GLY A 78 6.86 -15.80 3.15
CA GLY A 78 6.62 -17.20 2.82
C GLY A 78 6.23 -17.38 1.36
N VAL A 79 5.27 -16.61 0.84
CA VAL A 79 4.82 -16.69 -0.57
C VAL A 79 5.99 -16.44 -1.55
N TYR A 80 6.89 -15.49 -1.24
CA TYR A 80 8.08 -15.30 -2.09
C TYR A 80 9.03 -16.48 -2.01
N ALA A 81 9.28 -17.05 -0.82
CA ALA A 81 10.15 -18.21 -0.68
C ALA A 81 9.60 -19.42 -1.46
N ASP A 82 8.30 -19.68 -1.34
CA ASP A 82 7.63 -20.78 -2.06
C ASP A 82 7.68 -20.54 -3.58
N ALA A 83 7.42 -19.32 -4.06
CA ALA A 83 7.49 -18.99 -5.48
C ALA A 83 8.92 -19.16 -6.05
N TYR A 84 9.96 -18.84 -5.28
CA TYR A 84 11.34 -19.12 -5.68
C TYR A 84 11.64 -20.62 -5.71
N ALA A 85 11.15 -21.38 -4.72
CA ALA A 85 11.32 -22.82 -4.69
C ALA A 85 10.67 -23.48 -5.92
N ASP A 86 9.43 -23.13 -6.24
CA ASP A 86 8.70 -23.60 -7.42
C ASP A 86 9.44 -23.26 -8.73
N CYS A 87 9.99 -22.04 -8.81
CA CYS A 87 10.78 -21.62 -9.97
C CYS A 87 12.04 -22.49 -10.14
N ILE A 88 12.78 -22.71 -9.07
CA ILE A 88 13.99 -23.54 -9.08
C ILE A 88 13.66 -25.00 -9.42
N GLU A 89 12.59 -25.57 -8.82
CA GLU A 89 12.15 -26.94 -9.10
C GLU A 89 11.87 -27.16 -10.59
N ASN A 90 11.25 -26.19 -11.27
CA ASN A 90 11.03 -26.27 -12.71
C ASN A 90 12.32 -26.18 -13.56
N ILE A 91 13.38 -25.58 -13.01
CA ILE A 91 14.68 -25.42 -13.74
C ILE A 91 15.63 -26.55 -13.45
N LEU A 92 15.58 -27.24 -12.33
CA LEU A 92 16.48 -28.33 -11.97
C LEU A 92 16.60 -29.43 -13.05
N PRO A 93 15.53 -29.90 -13.73
CA PRO A 93 15.63 -30.88 -14.80
C PRO A 93 16.50 -30.42 -15.98
N VAL A 94 16.59 -29.11 -16.22
CA VAL A 94 17.46 -28.52 -17.24
C VAL A 94 18.94 -28.74 -16.88
N LEU A 95 19.27 -28.48 -15.60
CA LEU A 95 20.63 -28.71 -15.06
C LEU A 95 21.01 -30.18 -15.12
N ASP A 96 20.08 -31.09 -14.80
CA ASP A 96 20.29 -32.53 -14.85
C ASP A 96 20.60 -33.00 -16.29
N ASN A 97 19.84 -32.50 -17.27
CA ASN A 97 20.05 -32.79 -18.67
C ASN A 97 21.42 -32.26 -19.17
N LEU A 98 21.74 -31.02 -18.74
CA LEU A 98 23.05 -30.41 -19.09
C LEU A 98 24.20 -31.21 -18.51
N SER A 99 24.11 -31.62 -17.24
CA SER A 99 25.13 -32.43 -16.56
C SER A 99 25.30 -33.77 -17.24
N ARG A 100 24.22 -34.41 -17.71
CA ARG A 100 24.25 -35.66 -18.46
C ARG A 100 24.91 -35.49 -19.83
N ALA A 101 24.59 -34.42 -20.56
CA ALA A 101 25.19 -34.09 -21.83
C ALA A 101 26.72 -33.84 -21.70
N ALA A 102 27.11 -33.09 -20.66
CA ALA A 102 28.51 -32.76 -20.38
C ALA A 102 29.39 -34.00 -20.05
N GLY A 103 28.79 -35.06 -19.48
CA GLY A 103 29.47 -36.31 -19.20
C GLY A 103 29.63 -37.27 -20.39
N SER A 104 29.15 -36.89 -21.58
CA SER A 104 29.24 -37.74 -22.78
C SER A 104 30.48 -37.41 -23.60
N GLU A 105 31.23 -38.43 -24.03
CA GLU A 105 32.40 -38.29 -24.90
C GLU A 105 32.02 -38.24 -26.40
N ASN A 106 30.80 -38.61 -26.76
CA ASN A 106 30.32 -38.62 -28.12
C ASN A 106 29.69 -37.27 -28.51
N PHE A 107 30.27 -36.62 -29.52
CA PHE A 107 29.83 -35.31 -30.02
C PHE A 107 28.37 -35.27 -30.44
N GLU A 108 27.89 -36.30 -31.15
CA GLU A 108 26.47 -36.38 -31.56
C GLU A 108 25.55 -36.55 -30.37
N ALA A 109 25.95 -37.30 -29.36
CA ALA A 109 25.20 -37.43 -28.12
C ALA A 109 25.16 -36.09 -27.32
N VAL A 110 26.27 -35.35 -27.27
CA VAL A 110 26.33 -34.00 -26.66
C VAL A 110 25.44 -33.05 -27.41
N LYS A 111 25.48 -32.98 -28.73
CA LYS A 111 24.62 -32.11 -29.54
C LYS A 111 23.14 -32.39 -29.30
N LYS A 112 22.75 -33.65 -29.35
CA LYS A 112 21.35 -34.05 -29.06
C LYS A 112 20.95 -33.71 -27.60
N GLY A 113 21.87 -33.90 -26.66
CA GLY A 113 21.65 -33.55 -25.26
C GLY A 113 21.42 -32.04 -25.07
N LEU A 114 22.16 -31.17 -25.77
CA LEU A 114 21.98 -29.72 -25.76
C LEU A 114 20.62 -29.32 -26.36
N GLU A 115 20.21 -29.90 -27.48
CA GLU A 115 18.91 -29.65 -28.11
C GLU A 115 17.77 -30.04 -27.16
N MET A 116 17.87 -31.21 -26.51
CA MET A 116 16.89 -31.63 -25.51
C MET A 116 16.87 -30.73 -24.30
N THR A 117 18.01 -30.21 -23.86
CA THR A 117 18.14 -29.30 -22.76
C THR A 117 17.49 -27.94 -23.07
N ALA A 118 17.73 -27.39 -24.26
CA ALA A 118 17.12 -26.16 -24.73
C ALA A 118 15.58 -26.30 -24.74
N LYS A 119 15.06 -27.39 -25.29
CA LYS A 119 13.63 -27.67 -25.32
C LYS A 119 13.04 -27.82 -23.90
N ALA A 120 13.71 -28.54 -23.02
CA ALA A 120 13.27 -28.70 -21.64
C ALA A 120 13.23 -27.35 -20.89
N PHE A 121 14.15 -26.44 -21.24
CA PHE A 121 14.12 -25.08 -20.66
C PHE A 121 12.94 -24.24 -21.18
N GLU A 122 12.66 -24.30 -22.48
CA GLU A 122 11.48 -23.64 -23.08
C GLU A 122 10.18 -24.18 -22.47
N ASP A 123 10.06 -25.50 -22.29
CA ASP A 123 8.92 -26.14 -21.63
C ASP A 123 8.78 -25.69 -20.17
N ALA A 124 9.89 -25.57 -19.44
CA ALA A 124 9.91 -25.06 -18.06
C ALA A 124 9.44 -23.59 -17.99
N LEU A 125 9.93 -22.73 -18.89
CA LEU A 125 9.47 -21.34 -18.99
C LEU A 125 7.98 -21.26 -19.28
N SER A 126 7.49 -22.09 -20.20
CA SER A 126 6.06 -22.13 -20.57
C SER A 126 5.18 -22.55 -19.37
N LYS A 127 5.61 -23.56 -18.58
CA LYS A 127 4.92 -23.97 -17.35
C LYS A 127 4.81 -22.83 -16.32
N MET A 128 5.83 -21.98 -16.23
CA MET A 128 5.84 -20.81 -15.35
C MET A 128 5.04 -19.62 -15.92
N GLY A 129 4.42 -19.78 -17.10
CA GLY A 129 3.67 -18.72 -17.79
C GLY A 129 4.56 -17.67 -18.43
N ILE A 130 5.83 -18.01 -18.69
CA ILE A 130 6.80 -17.14 -19.37
C ILE A 130 6.80 -17.49 -20.85
N THR A 131 6.55 -16.49 -21.69
CA THR A 131 6.52 -16.64 -23.15
C THR A 131 7.61 -15.81 -23.81
N GLU A 132 8.18 -16.32 -24.91
CA GLU A 132 9.10 -15.57 -25.75
C GLU A 132 8.35 -14.41 -26.43
N ILE A 133 9.01 -13.28 -26.57
CA ILE A 133 8.47 -12.10 -27.26
C ILE A 133 8.64 -12.34 -28.78
N GLU A 134 7.55 -12.13 -29.52
CA GLU A 134 7.56 -12.29 -30.98
C GLU A 134 8.45 -11.23 -31.64
N THR A 135 9.30 -11.64 -32.58
CA THR A 135 10.34 -10.79 -33.16
C THR A 135 10.20 -10.67 -34.70
N LYS A 136 8.99 -10.36 -35.17
CA LYS A 136 8.76 -10.11 -36.60
C LYS A 136 8.87 -8.63 -36.97
N THR A 137 8.16 -7.80 -36.24
CA THR A 137 8.12 -6.35 -36.43
C THR A 137 8.58 -5.67 -35.16
N PHE A 138 9.32 -4.59 -35.29
CA PHE A 138 9.82 -3.83 -34.16
C PHE A 138 8.68 -3.13 -33.41
N ASP A 139 8.62 -3.38 -32.10
CA ASP A 139 7.78 -2.66 -31.15
C ASP A 139 8.64 -2.10 -30.02
N PRO A 140 8.72 -0.77 -29.85
CA PRO A 140 9.52 -0.15 -28.80
C PRO A 140 9.14 -0.60 -27.37
N ASN A 141 7.92 -1.09 -27.16
CA ASN A 141 7.47 -1.59 -25.87
C ASN A 141 7.98 -3.01 -25.55
N LEU A 142 8.40 -3.76 -26.57
CA LEU A 142 8.79 -5.18 -26.45
C LEU A 142 10.26 -5.42 -26.81
N HIS A 143 10.84 -4.57 -27.65
CA HIS A 143 12.13 -4.73 -28.26
C HIS A 143 13.07 -3.57 -27.94
N ASN A 144 14.35 -3.87 -27.85
CA ASN A 144 15.42 -2.89 -27.78
C ASN A 144 16.27 -2.99 -29.06
N ALA A 145 16.15 -2.01 -29.94
CA ALA A 145 16.95 -1.91 -31.16
C ALA A 145 18.38 -1.50 -30.78
N VAL A 146 19.34 -2.40 -30.94
CA VAL A 146 20.76 -2.17 -30.67
C VAL A 146 21.54 -1.81 -31.92
N MET A 147 21.02 -2.19 -33.09
CA MET A 147 21.59 -1.86 -34.39
C MET A 147 20.49 -1.54 -35.37
N HIS A 148 20.81 -0.65 -36.31
CA HIS A 148 19.99 -0.30 -37.46
C HIS A 148 20.77 -0.59 -38.75
N VAL A 149 20.07 -1.03 -39.76
CA VAL A 149 20.64 -1.29 -41.09
C VAL A 149 19.69 -0.82 -42.17
N GLU A 150 20.25 -0.18 -43.18
CA GLU A 150 19.52 0.11 -44.43
C GLU A 150 19.69 -1.11 -45.37
N ASP A 151 18.60 -1.81 -45.66
CA ASP A 151 18.60 -3.00 -46.50
C ASP A 151 17.29 -3.09 -47.30
N GLU A 152 17.36 -2.96 -48.60
CA GLU A 152 16.21 -2.96 -49.53
C GLU A 152 15.43 -4.29 -49.54
N ASN A 153 15.98 -5.37 -48.96
CA ASN A 153 15.31 -6.68 -48.89
C ASN A 153 14.31 -6.76 -47.71
N TYR A 154 14.33 -5.81 -46.80
CA TYR A 154 13.48 -5.79 -45.60
C TYR A 154 12.54 -4.58 -45.62
N GLY A 155 11.37 -4.76 -45.04
CA GLY A 155 10.43 -3.69 -44.84
C GLY A 155 10.84 -2.70 -43.73
N ASP A 156 10.21 -1.53 -43.71
CA ASP A 156 10.42 -0.53 -42.67
C ASP A 156 10.03 -1.08 -41.28
N GLY A 157 10.96 -1.01 -40.34
CA GLY A 157 10.78 -1.52 -38.97
C GLY A 157 10.77 -3.06 -38.86
N GLU A 158 11.22 -3.78 -39.87
CA GLU A 158 11.34 -5.24 -39.81
C GLU A 158 12.59 -5.66 -39.03
N ILE A 159 12.47 -6.74 -38.22
CA ILE A 159 13.59 -7.26 -37.45
C ILE A 159 14.40 -8.18 -38.31
N VAL A 160 15.64 -7.78 -38.60
CA VAL A 160 16.59 -8.52 -39.43
C VAL A 160 17.29 -9.65 -38.67
N GLU A 161 17.63 -9.37 -37.41
CA GLU A 161 18.38 -10.29 -36.56
C GLU A 161 18.03 -10.14 -35.12
N VAL A 162 18.00 -11.23 -34.39
CA VAL A 162 17.74 -11.26 -32.93
C VAL A 162 19.03 -11.63 -32.23
N PHE A 163 19.67 -10.68 -31.57
CA PHE A 163 20.89 -10.94 -30.80
C PHE A 163 20.58 -11.61 -29.47
N GLN A 164 19.41 -11.23 -28.86
CA GLN A 164 18.99 -11.83 -27.60
C GLN A 164 17.47 -11.92 -27.55
N LYS A 165 16.96 -13.12 -27.29
CA LYS A 165 15.55 -13.40 -27.15
C LYS A 165 14.97 -12.62 -25.95
N GLY A 166 13.79 -12.04 -26.12
CA GLY A 166 13.02 -11.38 -25.07
C GLY A 166 12.01 -12.34 -24.44
N TYR A 167 11.66 -12.09 -23.17
CA TYR A 167 10.70 -12.90 -22.44
C TYR A 167 9.74 -12.05 -21.63
N ARG A 168 8.47 -12.44 -21.56
CA ARG A 168 7.42 -11.81 -20.75
C ARG A 168 6.62 -12.83 -19.95
N LYS A 169 6.02 -12.37 -18.86
CA LYS A 169 5.02 -13.12 -18.07
C LYS A 169 3.71 -12.32 -18.03
N GLY A 170 2.71 -12.77 -18.79
CA GLY A 170 1.53 -11.95 -19.02
C GLY A 170 1.90 -10.59 -19.63
N ASP A 171 1.49 -9.51 -19.00
CA ASP A 171 1.82 -8.13 -19.43
C ASP A 171 3.17 -7.63 -18.93
N LYS A 172 3.81 -8.35 -18.00
CA LYS A 172 5.08 -7.92 -17.42
C LYS A 172 6.26 -8.42 -18.26
N ILE A 173 7.06 -7.49 -18.79
CA ILE A 173 8.30 -7.79 -19.48
C ILE A 173 9.35 -8.19 -18.44
N ILE A 174 9.95 -9.37 -18.62
CA ILE A 174 11.08 -9.88 -17.82
C ILE A 174 12.39 -9.38 -18.43
N ARG A 175 12.49 -9.47 -19.78
CA ARG A 175 13.63 -9.02 -20.54
C ARG A 175 13.19 -8.64 -21.96
N TYR A 176 13.60 -7.47 -22.44
CA TYR A 176 13.40 -7.03 -23.81
C TYR A 176 14.21 -7.89 -24.79
N ALA A 177 13.68 -8.13 -25.98
CA ALA A 177 14.48 -8.72 -27.04
C ALA A 177 15.48 -7.67 -27.59
N MET A 178 16.73 -8.05 -27.75
CA MET A 178 17.73 -7.20 -28.42
C MET A 178 17.79 -7.56 -29.90
N VAL A 179 17.46 -6.56 -30.72
CA VAL A 179 17.24 -6.80 -32.14
C VAL A 179 18.01 -5.82 -33.02
N LYS A 180 18.25 -6.22 -34.27
CA LYS A 180 18.70 -5.39 -35.37
C LYS A 180 17.50 -5.10 -36.24
N VAL A 181 17.25 -3.85 -36.52
CA VAL A 181 16.07 -3.37 -37.25
C VAL A 181 16.49 -2.81 -38.61
N ALA A 182 15.69 -3.08 -39.64
CA ALA A 182 15.86 -2.51 -40.97
C ALA A 182 15.09 -1.18 -41.09
N ASN A 183 15.62 -0.25 -41.89
CA ASN A 183 15.05 1.00 -42.45
C ASN A 183 14.43 1.93 -41.44
#